data_ab15317d0e77bdf4c94e8c642f798a5b
#
_entry.id   ab15317d0e77bdf4c94e8c642f798a5b
#
_cell.length_a   1.000
_cell.length_b   1.000
_cell.length_c   1.000
_cell.angle_alpha   90.00
_cell.angle_beta   90.00
_cell.angle_gamma   90.00
#
_symmetry.space_group_name_H-M   'P 1'
#
loop_
_entity.id
_entity.type
_entity.pdbx_description
1 polymer ?
#
loop_
_entity_poly.entity_id
_entity_poly.type
_entity_poly.pdbx_seq_one_letter_code
_entity_poly.pdbx_strand_id
1 'polypeptide(L)'
;MQINIKVHKKIQEDRIFDLNSKISLLIWENGCGKTSILESAFKTCLGDNQKLVIVFSSGLNESYSFILEEYKKKIKRLTYRGWSKQRLNGFFFNRYRASLLIFLAFWLVDGKVKSFLSEKYNIAQLLFKYSVFIDKSYIYRLNKWYWEEHDSLLTSQFHTWLTDLLTNSLISGDSSSAQVDYDFSSQKKFSELVLSSDHITSVFWSTSEKSDFMKELLSFFGLLTHKNRFLDIEDTRIHFGSFWIQGLSDGEFQLLNIYALLDLFDGENTLFLFDEIDSHLHYENINIIWKKFWEIKGKLITTTHIPDSIMMNEFEDIKLVENGLIDGEKKANAVINRLGNLCDVDIYAKKYASKVQYLALVEDETDWIIFTELVKIKLGDQAYNKLKKIQYIKCSSGYDTHNQQFADSKKKRIEKLNIVAWSDSSIQFIFCICDRDNLPLSSINANMKVQGESVKIGHGRVFVLSRRRKQIENYLLSYSMLNKQWLLDQINAKIAPIHQLVENNACDNEWVQNVEIKDDIKVLYSDNNWVNYEKLRQVLLEIPDSEISSDIKFMYQFIQSKITN
;
A
#
# COMPACT_ATOMS: atom_id res chain seq x y z
N MET A 1 7.74 -15.21 2.41
CA MET A 1 7.09 -15.24 3.74
C MET A 1 5.59 -15.30 3.52
N GLN A 2 4.91 -16.26 4.12
CA GLN A 2 3.45 -16.37 3.99
C GLN A 2 2.77 -15.91 5.27
N ILE A 3 1.66 -15.19 5.12
CA ILE A 3 0.83 -14.73 6.23
C ILE A 3 -0.60 -15.20 5.97
N ASN A 4 -1.20 -15.86 6.96
CA ASN A 4 -2.61 -16.21 6.92
C ASN A 4 -3.44 -14.99 7.30
N ILE A 5 -4.21 -14.47 6.38
CA ILE A 5 -5.19 -13.42 6.61
C ILE A 5 -6.52 -14.11 6.92
N LYS A 6 -6.97 -13.99 8.15
CA LYS A 6 -8.22 -14.62 8.63
C LYS A 6 -9.40 -13.68 8.50
N VAL A 7 -10.59 -14.25 8.47
CA VAL A 7 -11.85 -13.51 8.52
C VAL A 7 -11.81 -12.47 9.64
N HIS A 8 -11.94 -11.20 9.27
CA HIS A 8 -11.88 -10.08 10.20
C HIS A 8 -12.53 -8.83 9.59
N LYS A 9 -13.53 -8.27 10.25
CA LYS A 9 -14.25 -7.07 9.77
C LYS A 9 -14.70 -7.21 8.30
N LYS A 10 -14.03 -6.53 7.36
CA LYS A 10 -14.36 -6.56 5.92
C LYS A 10 -13.78 -7.77 5.17
N ILE A 11 -12.95 -8.57 5.80
CA ILE A 11 -12.40 -9.79 5.20
C ILE A 11 -13.41 -10.92 5.42
N GLN A 12 -13.97 -11.44 4.34
CA GLN A 12 -15.05 -12.44 4.38
C GLN A 12 -14.54 -13.88 4.39
N GLU A 13 -13.32 -14.13 3.91
CA GLU A 13 -12.72 -15.46 3.78
C GLU A 13 -11.26 -15.50 4.24
N ASP A 14 -10.83 -16.63 4.79
CA ASP A 14 -9.43 -16.86 5.13
C ASP A 14 -8.59 -16.98 3.85
N ARG A 15 -7.45 -16.31 3.81
CA ARG A 15 -6.54 -16.32 2.66
C ARG A 15 -5.08 -16.32 3.07
N ILE A 16 -4.23 -16.82 2.17
CA ILE A 16 -2.78 -16.74 2.32
C ILE A 16 -2.29 -15.53 1.54
N PHE A 17 -1.57 -14.66 2.21
CA PHE A 17 -0.89 -13.52 1.62
C PHE A 17 0.60 -13.82 1.49
N ASP A 18 1.06 -13.92 0.24
CA ASP A 18 2.46 -14.18 -0.08
C ASP A 18 3.25 -12.87 -0.14
N LEU A 19 4.21 -12.72 0.78
CA LEU A 19 5.18 -11.64 0.79
C LEU A 19 6.42 -12.04 -0.02
N ASN A 20 6.31 -11.99 -1.34
CA ASN A 20 7.41 -12.31 -2.25
C ASN A 20 8.46 -11.21 -2.28
N SER A 21 8.05 -9.95 -2.17
CA SER A 21 8.91 -8.78 -2.09
C SER A 21 9.23 -8.37 -0.65
N LYS A 22 10.18 -7.45 -0.48
CA LYS A 22 10.54 -6.86 0.80
C LYS A 22 9.43 -5.96 1.32
N ILE A 23 8.81 -5.18 0.43
CA ILE A 23 7.74 -4.24 0.71
C ILE A 23 6.48 -4.70 0.01
N SER A 24 5.34 -4.58 0.66
CA SER A 24 4.02 -4.75 0.06
C SER A 24 3.17 -3.53 0.37
N LEU A 25 2.85 -2.76 -0.65
CA LEU A 25 2.08 -1.54 -0.56
C LEU A 25 0.61 -1.82 -0.87
N LEU A 26 -0.25 -1.68 0.13
CA LEU A 26 -1.69 -1.85 -0.03
C LEU A 26 -2.33 -0.51 -0.41
N ILE A 27 -2.98 -0.48 -1.56
CA ILE A 27 -3.64 0.73 -2.06
C ILE A 27 -5.09 0.45 -2.43
N TRP A 28 -5.93 1.44 -2.39
CA TRP A 28 -7.27 1.59 -2.94
C TRP A 28 -8.05 2.67 -2.20
N GLU A 29 -9.36 2.78 -2.47
CA GLU A 29 -10.23 3.76 -1.85
C GLU A 29 -10.38 3.58 -0.33
N ASN A 30 -10.90 4.61 0.34
CA ASN A 30 -11.18 4.53 1.77
C ASN A 30 -12.28 3.51 2.04
N GLY A 31 -12.11 2.75 3.11
CA GLY A 31 -13.09 1.77 3.51
C GLY A 31 -13.06 0.43 2.76
N CYS A 32 -12.14 0.19 1.83
CA CYS A 32 -12.02 -1.09 1.10
C CYS A 32 -11.44 -2.26 1.92
N GLY A 33 -10.98 -2.01 3.17
CA GLY A 33 -10.51 -3.07 4.07
C GLY A 33 -8.99 -3.17 4.25
N LYS A 34 -8.19 -2.19 3.79
CA LYS A 34 -6.72 -2.17 3.97
C LYS A 34 -6.31 -2.36 5.43
N THR A 35 -6.82 -1.53 6.32
CA THR A 35 -6.58 -1.63 7.77
C THR A 35 -7.05 -2.98 8.34
N SER A 36 -8.16 -3.53 7.85
CA SER A 36 -8.65 -4.86 8.28
C SER A 36 -7.66 -5.96 7.92
N ILE A 37 -6.97 -5.87 6.79
CA ILE A 37 -5.90 -6.80 6.38
C ILE A 37 -4.72 -6.69 7.33
N LEU A 38 -4.26 -5.47 7.66
CA LEU A 38 -3.16 -5.27 8.60
C LEU A 38 -3.52 -5.78 10.01
N GLU A 39 -4.72 -5.53 10.50
CA GLU A 39 -5.21 -6.03 11.80
C GLU A 39 -5.25 -7.56 11.83
N SER A 40 -5.74 -8.20 10.76
CA SER A 40 -5.76 -9.66 10.63
C SER A 40 -4.35 -10.24 10.59
N ALA A 41 -3.44 -9.63 9.83
CA ALA A 41 -2.03 -10.01 9.78
C ALA A 41 -1.38 -9.90 11.16
N PHE A 42 -1.62 -8.80 11.89
CA PHE A 42 -1.14 -8.60 13.25
C PHE A 42 -1.61 -9.71 14.20
N LYS A 43 -2.93 -9.94 14.23
CA LYS A 43 -3.55 -10.97 15.07
C LYS A 43 -3.00 -12.38 14.80
N THR A 44 -2.77 -12.70 13.55
CA THR A 44 -2.26 -14.00 13.13
C THR A 44 -0.77 -14.17 13.49
N CYS A 45 0.04 -13.14 13.25
CA CYS A 45 1.48 -13.20 13.50
C CYS A 45 1.84 -13.12 14.99
N LEU A 46 0.99 -12.55 15.85
CA LEU A 46 1.17 -12.58 17.31
C LEU A 46 1.26 -14.00 17.89
N GLY A 47 0.75 -15.02 17.18
CA GLY A 47 0.85 -16.44 17.61
C GLY A 47 2.13 -17.14 17.13
N ASP A 48 2.93 -16.51 16.30
CA ASP A 48 4.12 -17.09 15.68
C ASP A 48 5.40 -16.63 16.39
N ASN A 49 5.94 -17.48 17.26
CA ASN A 49 7.13 -17.14 18.06
C ASN A 49 8.40 -16.89 17.23
N GLN A 50 8.41 -17.25 15.95
CA GLN A 50 9.56 -17.00 15.06
C GLN A 50 9.54 -15.59 14.48
N LYS A 51 8.42 -14.89 14.53
CA LYS A 51 8.25 -13.55 13.98
C LYS A 51 8.16 -12.51 15.06
N LEU A 52 8.70 -11.35 14.76
CA LEU A 52 8.52 -10.12 15.52
C LEU A 52 7.62 -9.20 14.71
N VAL A 53 6.52 -8.71 15.29
CA VAL A 53 5.54 -7.90 14.56
C VAL A 53 5.45 -6.51 15.18
N ILE A 54 5.76 -5.50 14.38
CA ILE A 54 5.79 -4.09 14.80
C ILE A 54 4.72 -3.32 14.03
N VAL A 55 3.80 -2.72 14.76
CA VAL A 55 2.69 -1.96 14.18
C VAL A 55 2.83 -0.48 14.47
N PHE A 56 2.65 0.32 13.43
CA PHE A 56 2.50 1.78 13.50
C PHE A 56 1.24 2.19 12.74
N SER A 57 0.47 3.11 13.31
CA SER A 57 -0.67 3.74 12.65
C SER A 57 -0.67 5.24 12.91
N SER A 58 -0.65 6.04 11.85
CA SER A 58 -0.68 7.50 11.97
C SER A 58 -2.02 8.00 12.52
N GLY A 59 -3.11 7.31 12.19
CA GLY A 59 -4.47 7.60 12.64
C GLY A 59 -4.79 7.13 14.07
N LEU A 60 -3.80 6.69 14.87
CA LEU A 60 -3.98 6.20 16.24
C LEU A 60 -5.09 5.15 16.37
N ASN A 61 -5.16 4.19 15.45
CA ASN A 61 -6.20 3.16 15.44
C ASN A 61 -6.10 2.26 16.69
N GLU A 62 -7.01 2.47 17.64
CA GLU A 62 -7.07 1.74 18.91
C GLU A 62 -7.32 0.24 18.75
N SER A 63 -7.79 -0.22 17.59
CA SER A 63 -8.03 -1.65 17.33
C SER A 63 -6.76 -2.49 17.53
N TYR A 64 -5.59 -1.98 17.13
CA TYR A 64 -4.32 -2.68 17.33
C TYR A 64 -3.97 -2.82 18.81
N SER A 65 -4.24 -1.78 19.60
CA SER A 65 -4.07 -1.83 21.06
C SER A 65 -4.95 -2.91 21.68
N PHE A 66 -6.21 -2.97 21.25
CA PHE A 66 -7.15 -3.98 21.74
C PHE A 66 -6.69 -5.41 21.39
N ILE A 67 -6.28 -5.66 20.15
CA ILE A 67 -5.75 -6.96 19.70
C ILE A 67 -4.54 -7.37 20.56
N LEU A 68 -3.63 -6.44 20.81
CA LEU A 68 -2.42 -6.70 21.61
C LEU A 68 -2.77 -7.01 23.08
N GLU A 69 -3.71 -6.28 23.67
CA GLU A 69 -4.14 -6.50 25.05
C GLU A 69 -4.89 -7.84 25.22
N GLU A 70 -5.71 -8.23 24.24
CA GLU A 70 -6.32 -9.57 24.24
C GLU A 70 -5.26 -10.67 24.21
N TYR A 71 -4.25 -10.49 23.34
CA TYR A 71 -3.15 -11.45 23.23
C TYR A 71 -2.34 -11.53 24.53
N LYS A 72 -1.99 -10.40 25.16
CA LYS A 72 -1.31 -10.36 26.46
C LYS A 72 -2.10 -11.09 27.54
N LYS A 73 -3.43 -10.90 27.59
CA LYS A 73 -4.30 -11.62 28.54
C LYS A 73 -4.27 -13.13 28.30
N LYS A 74 -4.23 -13.56 27.03
CA LYS A 74 -4.09 -14.98 26.66
C LYS A 74 -2.77 -15.56 27.13
N ILE A 75 -1.64 -14.92 26.83
CA ILE A 75 -0.31 -15.34 27.27
C ILE A 75 -0.28 -15.47 28.81
N LYS A 76 -0.70 -14.43 29.52
CA LYS A 76 -0.73 -14.44 30.98
C LYS A 76 -1.52 -15.61 31.57
N ARG A 77 -2.66 -15.97 30.98
CA ARG A 77 -3.45 -17.15 31.40
C ARG A 77 -2.72 -18.46 31.14
N LEU A 78 -1.99 -18.57 30.04
CA LEU A 78 -1.24 -19.77 29.66
C LEU A 78 -0.01 -19.94 30.55
N THR A 79 0.71 -18.87 30.83
CA THR A 79 1.88 -18.85 31.73
C THR A 79 1.48 -19.22 33.16
N TYR A 80 0.36 -18.68 33.65
CA TYR A 80 -0.16 -18.98 35.00
C TYR A 80 -0.56 -20.46 35.16
N ARG A 81 -0.90 -21.16 34.06
CA ARG A 81 -1.21 -22.58 34.04
C ARG A 81 0.00 -23.49 33.80
N GLY A 82 1.21 -22.94 33.73
CA GLY A 82 2.43 -23.69 33.45
C GLY A 82 2.54 -24.27 32.01
N TRP A 83 1.69 -23.81 31.08
CA TRP A 83 1.55 -24.43 29.76
C TRP A 83 2.39 -23.81 28.66
N SER A 84 2.98 -22.65 28.87
CA SER A 84 3.91 -22.11 27.87
C SER A 84 4.86 -21.03 28.42
N LYS A 85 6.11 -21.07 27.98
CA LYS A 85 7.08 -19.96 28.07
C LYS A 85 6.90 -18.99 26.86
N GLN A 86 5.67 -18.65 26.51
CA GLN A 86 5.38 -17.82 25.34
C GLN A 86 5.77 -16.36 25.62
N ARG A 87 6.72 -15.82 24.87
CA ARG A 87 7.14 -14.42 24.97
C ARG A 87 6.28 -13.52 24.09
N LEU A 88 6.17 -12.25 24.45
CA LEU A 88 5.50 -11.26 23.63
C LEU A 88 6.33 -11.02 22.36
N ASN A 89 5.73 -11.25 21.18
CA ASN A 89 6.38 -11.08 19.88
C ASN A 89 5.78 -9.96 19.04
N GLY A 90 4.99 -9.08 19.65
CA GLY A 90 4.35 -7.96 18.96
C GLY A 90 4.38 -6.66 19.73
N PHE A 91 4.48 -5.57 19.00
CA PHE A 91 4.47 -4.22 19.52
C PHE A 91 3.55 -3.34 18.68
N PHE A 92 2.73 -2.53 19.35
CA PHE A 92 1.97 -1.45 18.73
C PHE A 92 2.49 -0.11 19.23
N PHE A 93 2.87 0.75 18.29
CA PHE A 93 3.31 2.11 18.59
C PHE A 93 2.16 2.94 19.17
N ASN A 94 2.44 3.61 20.27
CA ASN A 94 1.55 4.58 20.88
C ASN A 94 2.32 5.89 21.09
N ARG A 95 1.70 7.03 20.78
CA ARG A 95 2.31 8.36 20.90
C ARG A 95 2.92 8.62 22.29
N TYR A 96 2.32 8.11 23.33
CA TYR A 96 2.83 8.23 24.70
C TYR A 96 4.17 7.52 24.93
N ARG A 97 4.54 6.56 24.09
CA ARG A 97 5.80 5.82 24.16
C ARG A 97 6.90 6.39 23.29
N ALA A 98 6.57 7.38 22.46
CA ALA A 98 7.48 7.97 21.48
C ALA A 98 8.78 8.45 22.12
N SER A 99 8.69 9.22 23.21
CA SER A 99 9.87 9.76 23.90
C SER A 99 10.81 8.65 24.35
N LEU A 100 10.30 7.60 24.97
CA LEU A 100 11.13 6.48 25.42
C LEU A 100 11.76 5.71 24.25
N LEU A 101 11.00 5.45 23.18
CA LEU A 101 11.53 4.78 21.98
C LEU A 101 12.66 5.56 21.32
N ILE A 102 12.48 6.86 21.13
CA ILE A 102 13.49 7.73 20.53
C ILE A 102 14.75 7.78 21.39
N PHE A 103 14.58 7.89 22.72
CA PHE A 103 15.69 7.91 23.65
C PHE A 103 16.48 6.59 23.61
N LEU A 104 15.81 5.44 23.64
CA LEU A 104 16.46 4.14 23.55
C LEU A 104 17.13 3.93 22.20
N ALA A 105 16.49 4.32 21.09
CA ALA A 105 17.09 4.22 19.76
C ALA A 105 18.37 5.08 19.65
N PHE A 106 18.36 6.28 20.20
CA PHE A 106 19.51 7.17 20.18
C PHE A 106 20.73 6.58 20.92
N TRP A 107 20.51 5.96 22.07
CA TRP A 107 21.60 5.46 22.91
C TRP A 107 22.02 4.03 22.63
N LEU A 108 21.08 3.15 22.24
CA LEU A 108 21.37 1.74 22.05
C LEU A 108 21.81 1.39 20.62
N VAL A 109 21.50 2.26 19.65
CA VAL A 109 21.78 1.98 18.25
C VAL A 109 22.48 3.17 17.61
N ASP A 110 23.61 2.93 16.98
CA ASP A 110 24.23 3.94 16.11
C ASP A 110 23.51 3.92 14.75
N GLY A 111 22.32 4.52 14.72
CA GLY A 111 21.33 4.36 13.68
C GLY A 111 20.76 5.68 13.15
N LYS A 112 19.56 5.57 12.58
CA LYS A 112 18.87 6.65 11.88
C LYS A 112 18.45 7.79 12.81
N VAL A 113 18.03 7.47 14.04
CA VAL A 113 17.65 8.47 15.06
C VAL A 113 18.85 9.35 15.41
N LYS A 114 19.99 8.72 15.69
CA LYS A 114 21.20 9.45 16.07
C LYS A 114 21.72 10.31 14.93
N SER A 115 21.79 9.76 13.72
CA SER A 115 22.19 10.51 12.53
C SER A 115 21.29 11.71 12.28
N PHE A 116 19.95 11.52 12.30
CA PHE A 116 19.00 12.59 12.10
C PHE A 116 19.14 13.74 13.10
N LEU A 117 19.24 13.39 14.40
CA LEU A 117 19.35 14.40 15.46
C LEU A 117 20.71 15.11 15.44
N SER A 118 21.79 14.39 15.16
CA SER A 118 23.14 14.97 15.08
C SER A 118 23.32 15.86 13.87
N GLU A 119 22.88 15.43 12.69
CA GLU A 119 23.06 16.17 11.44
C GLU A 119 22.17 17.42 11.38
N LYS A 120 20.91 17.29 11.79
CA LYS A 120 19.93 18.38 11.63
C LYS A 120 19.95 19.36 12.80
N TYR A 121 20.20 18.88 14.02
CA TYR A 121 20.08 19.69 15.24
C TYR A 121 21.39 19.80 16.03
N ASN A 122 22.46 19.19 15.54
CA ASN A 122 23.77 19.13 16.22
C ASN A 122 23.69 18.57 17.66
N ILE A 123 22.84 17.54 17.86
CA ILE A 123 22.60 16.96 19.17
C ILE A 123 23.55 15.79 19.39
N ALA A 124 24.43 15.93 20.38
CA ALA A 124 25.36 14.88 20.81
C ALA A 124 24.84 14.09 22.03
N GLN A 125 23.92 14.66 22.80
CA GLN A 125 23.41 14.06 24.02
C GLN A 125 21.92 14.28 24.19
N LEU A 126 21.18 13.23 24.57
CA LEU A 126 19.77 13.29 24.95
C LEU A 126 19.63 12.99 26.44
N LEU A 127 18.80 13.76 27.11
CA LEU A 127 18.39 13.50 28.48
C LEU A 127 16.89 13.12 28.47
N PHE A 128 16.57 12.06 29.20
CA PHE A 128 15.19 11.61 29.33
C PHE A 128 14.70 11.95 30.73
N LYS A 129 13.73 12.87 30.80
CA LYS A 129 13.03 13.20 32.05
C LYS A 129 11.76 12.35 32.14
N TYR A 130 11.53 11.79 33.29
CA TYR A 130 10.40 10.92 33.54
C TYR A 130 9.90 11.03 34.98
N SER A 131 8.68 10.56 35.19
CA SER A 131 8.09 10.41 36.51
C SER A 131 7.71 8.96 36.76
N VAL A 132 7.85 8.50 37.96
CA VAL A 132 7.50 7.13 38.38
C VAL A 132 6.49 7.12 39.50
N PHE A 133 5.56 6.17 39.42
CA PHE A 133 4.66 5.84 40.49
C PHE A 133 5.10 4.54 41.15
N ILE A 134 5.34 4.58 42.45
CA ILE A 134 5.72 3.42 43.22
C ILE A 134 4.68 3.16 44.28
N ASP A 135 4.13 1.97 44.32
CA ASP A 135 3.25 1.49 45.40
C ASP A 135 3.70 0.11 45.91
N LYS A 136 3.31 -0.20 47.12
CA LYS A 136 3.64 -1.48 47.78
C LYS A 136 3.13 -2.70 46.99
N SER A 137 2.02 -2.59 46.31
CA SER A 137 1.43 -3.66 45.51
C SER A 137 2.24 -3.92 44.24
N TYR A 138 2.87 -2.89 43.69
CA TYR A 138 3.73 -3.01 42.53
C TYR A 138 5.05 -3.70 42.89
N ILE A 139 5.69 -3.30 43.97
CA ILE A 139 6.92 -3.91 44.46
C ILE A 139 6.70 -5.37 44.88
N TYR A 140 5.57 -5.66 45.55
CA TYR A 140 5.21 -7.05 45.89
C TYR A 140 5.04 -7.91 44.62
N ARG A 141 4.40 -7.37 43.58
CA ARG A 141 4.25 -8.09 42.30
C ARG A 141 5.56 -8.29 41.56
N LEU A 142 6.44 -7.29 41.55
CA LEU A 142 7.79 -7.40 40.99
C LEU A 142 8.60 -8.46 41.73
N ASN A 143 8.62 -8.43 43.08
CA ASN A 143 9.33 -9.41 43.87
C ASN A 143 8.74 -10.82 43.69
N LYS A 144 7.39 -10.96 43.69
CA LYS A 144 6.75 -12.25 43.46
C LYS A 144 7.08 -12.78 42.06
N TRP A 145 7.03 -11.91 41.07
CA TRP A 145 7.37 -12.27 39.69
C TRP A 145 8.87 -12.61 39.57
N TYR A 146 9.72 -11.90 40.26
CA TYR A 146 11.16 -12.16 40.37
C TYR A 146 11.44 -13.53 41.00
N TRP A 147 10.77 -13.94 42.03
CA TRP A 147 11.05 -15.19 42.74
C TRP A 147 10.36 -16.43 42.17
N GLU A 148 9.27 -16.28 41.48
CA GLU A 148 8.47 -17.40 40.94
C GLU A 148 8.82 -17.81 39.50
N GLU A 149 9.52 -16.98 38.71
CA GLU A 149 9.74 -17.22 37.26
C GLU A 149 11.22 -17.21 36.82
N HIS A 150 12.11 -17.59 37.67
CA HIS A 150 13.55 -17.33 37.65
C HIS A 150 14.46 -18.19 36.84
N ASP A 151 14.31 -18.23 35.49
CA ASP A 151 15.43 -18.66 34.62
C ASP A 151 15.73 -17.63 33.51
N SER A 152 15.27 -16.39 33.62
CA SER A 152 15.58 -15.40 32.59
C SER A 152 16.49 -14.30 33.13
N LEU A 153 17.65 -14.17 32.52
CA LEU A 153 18.63 -13.08 32.68
C LEU A 153 17.99 -11.68 32.70
N LEU A 154 16.89 -11.53 32.03
CA LEU A 154 16.08 -10.33 31.87
C LEU A 154 15.42 -9.80 33.11
N THR A 155 14.84 -10.69 33.90
CA THR A 155 14.13 -10.31 35.12
C THR A 155 15.12 -9.75 36.13
N SER A 156 16.36 -10.34 36.20
CA SER A 156 17.43 -9.84 37.04
C SER A 156 17.95 -8.49 36.56
N GLN A 157 18.12 -8.30 35.26
CA GLN A 157 18.58 -7.04 34.67
C GLN A 157 17.55 -5.92 34.81
N PHE A 158 16.28 -6.20 34.59
CA PHE A 158 15.20 -5.23 34.81
C PHE A 158 15.11 -4.84 36.30
N HIS A 159 15.23 -5.79 37.18
CA HIS A 159 15.22 -5.53 38.63
C HIS A 159 16.45 -4.71 39.06
N THR A 160 17.64 -5.03 38.55
CA THR A 160 18.86 -4.25 38.80
C THR A 160 18.71 -2.83 38.27
N TRP A 161 18.28 -2.69 37.03
CA TRP A 161 18.00 -1.38 36.41
C TRP A 161 16.99 -0.57 37.23
N LEU A 162 15.91 -1.19 37.66
CA LEU A 162 14.88 -0.55 38.50
C LEU A 162 15.44 -0.10 39.82
N THR A 163 16.26 -0.95 40.43
CA THR A 163 16.93 -0.66 41.73
C THR A 163 17.94 0.47 41.58
N ASP A 164 18.77 0.43 40.52
CA ASP A 164 19.74 1.47 40.20
C ASP A 164 19.07 2.81 39.90
N LEU A 165 17.96 2.77 39.18
CA LEU A 165 17.14 3.91 38.81
C LEU A 165 16.55 4.56 40.07
N LEU A 166 16.05 3.77 40.99
CA LEU A 166 15.54 4.24 42.30
C LEU A 166 16.64 4.78 43.18
N THR A 167 17.76 4.08 43.24
CA THR A 167 18.90 4.45 44.07
C THR A 167 19.54 5.75 43.58
N ASN A 168 19.80 5.87 42.29
CA ASN A 168 20.42 7.07 41.69
C ASN A 168 19.49 8.29 41.72
N SER A 169 18.19 8.11 41.61
CA SER A 169 17.24 9.20 41.72
C SER A 169 17.05 9.73 43.15
N LEU A 170 17.33 8.89 44.14
CA LEU A 170 17.32 9.27 45.57
C LEU A 170 18.60 9.98 46.00
N ILE A 171 19.74 9.70 45.34
CA ILE A 171 21.03 10.31 45.63
C ILE A 171 21.13 11.77 45.13
N SER A 172 20.35 12.15 44.10
CA SER A 172 20.34 13.51 43.59
C SER A 172 19.53 14.51 44.42
N GLY A 173 18.81 14.07 45.42
CA GLY A 173 18.03 14.87 46.36
C GLY A 173 18.56 14.74 47.78
N ASP A 174 19.48 15.63 48.21
CA ASP A 174 20.05 15.79 49.54
C ASP A 174 20.68 14.55 50.20
N SER A 175 22.00 14.65 50.27
CA SER A 175 22.89 13.74 50.96
C SER A 175 22.62 13.64 52.45
N SER A 176 21.94 12.64 52.89
CA SER A 176 22.17 12.03 54.18
C SER A 176 21.94 10.53 54.05
N SER A 177 22.96 9.76 54.36
CA SER A 177 22.98 8.31 54.44
C SER A 177 21.90 7.77 55.38
N ALA A 178 20.69 7.69 54.90
CA ALA A 178 19.63 6.97 55.56
C ALA A 178 19.34 5.74 54.71
N GLN A 179 19.48 4.56 55.27
CA GLN A 179 18.76 3.38 54.82
C GLN A 179 17.31 3.81 54.58
N VAL A 180 16.95 3.92 53.34
CA VAL A 180 15.58 4.32 52.99
C VAL A 180 14.69 3.17 53.38
N ASP A 181 14.09 3.27 54.54
CA ASP A 181 13.00 2.41 54.95
C ASP A 181 11.83 2.71 54.01
N TYR A 182 11.71 1.88 52.99
CA TYR A 182 10.68 2.03 51.98
C TYR A 182 9.32 1.73 52.59
N ASP A 183 8.76 2.67 53.35
CA ASP A 183 7.37 2.63 53.72
C ASP A 183 6.48 3.00 52.53
N PHE A 184 6.21 2.01 51.68
CA PHE A 184 5.29 2.12 50.54
C PHE A 184 3.83 1.93 50.99
N SER A 185 3.46 2.36 52.18
CA SER A 185 2.08 2.32 52.64
C SER A 185 1.13 3.18 51.79
N SER A 186 1.67 4.16 51.07
CA SER A 186 0.94 5.01 50.16
C SER A 186 1.66 5.07 48.79
N GLN A 187 0.89 5.25 47.71
CA GLN A 187 1.43 5.51 46.38
C GLN A 187 2.25 6.79 46.39
N LYS A 188 3.53 6.71 46.01
CA LYS A 188 4.40 7.88 45.88
C LYS A 188 4.69 8.16 44.42
N LYS A 189 4.60 9.44 44.01
CA LYS A 189 5.05 9.95 42.73
C LYS A 189 6.42 10.59 42.92
N PHE A 190 7.40 10.13 42.14
CA PHE A 190 8.71 10.76 42.00
C PHE A 190 8.72 11.46 40.65
N SER A 191 8.94 12.78 40.67
CA SER A 191 8.90 13.62 39.47
C SER A 191 10.30 14.08 39.09
N GLU A 192 10.50 14.42 37.82
CA GLU A 192 11.73 15.01 37.27
C GLU A 192 12.98 14.14 37.42
N LEU A 193 12.82 12.84 37.38
CA LEU A 193 13.95 11.92 37.35
C LEU A 193 14.65 12.03 35.98
N VAL A 194 15.96 12.02 35.96
CA VAL A 194 16.77 12.14 34.73
C VAL A 194 17.54 10.86 34.48
N LEU A 195 17.40 10.32 33.27
CA LEU A 195 18.14 9.16 32.81
C LEU A 195 19.22 9.60 31.81
N SER A 196 20.44 9.16 32.01
CA SER A 196 21.58 9.40 31.11
C SER A 196 22.00 8.10 30.39
N SER A 197 22.90 8.22 29.44
CA SER A 197 23.46 7.10 28.67
C SER A 197 24.02 5.97 29.54
N ASP A 198 24.71 6.33 30.58
CA ASP A 198 25.48 5.38 31.40
C ASP A 198 24.58 4.42 32.16
N HIS A 199 23.38 4.88 32.51
CA HIS A 199 22.38 4.05 33.18
C HIS A 199 21.76 2.98 32.26
N ILE A 200 21.67 3.26 30.94
CA ILE A 200 21.06 2.35 29.98
C ILE A 200 22.04 1.31 29.46
N THR A 201 23.28 1.71 29.18
CA THR A 201 24.30 0.82 28.66
C THR A 201 24.58 -0.32 29.60
N SER A 202 24.60 -0.09 30.91
CA SER A 202 24.85 -1.14 31.92
C SER A 202 23.76 -2.23 31.92
N VAL A 203 22.51 -1.89 31.57
CA VAL A 203 21.37 -2.82 31.68
C VAL A 203 21.17 -3.66 30.41
N PHE A 204 21.44 -3.10 29.23
CA PHE A 204 21.11 -3.74 27.97
C PHE A 204 22.28 -4.39 27.22
N TRP A 205 23.52 -4.13 27.62
CA TRP A 205 24.71 -4.62 26.88
C TRP A 205 25.15 -6.05 27.21
N SER A 206 24.50 -6.73 28.15
CA SER A 206 24.89 -8.09 28.56
C SER A 206 24.29 -9.21 27.70
N THR A 207 23.47 -8.88 26.71
CA THR A 207 22.81 -9.87 25.87
C THR A 207 23.55 -10.11 24.56
N SER A 208 23.93 -11.35 24.33
CA SER A 208 24.84 -11.78 23.26
C SER A 208 24.19 -11.86 21.86
N GLU A 209 22.88 -11.79 21.74
CA GLU A 209 22.16 -11.89 20.44
C GLU A 209 21.10 -10.80 20.26
N LYS A 210 21.15 -10.11 19.10
CA LYS A 210 20.21 -9.02 18.75
C LYS A 210 18.74 -9.45 18.79
N SER A 211 18.41 -10.69 18.46
CA SER A 211 17.04 -11.22 18.47
C SER A 211 16.46 -11.31 19.88
N ASP A 212 17.27 -11.69 20.86
CA ASP A 212 16.87 -11.79 22.26
C ASP A 212 16.74 -10.40 22.87
N PHE A 213 17.63 -9.49 22.55
CA PHE A 213 17.53 -8.08 22.91
C PHE A 213 16.20 -7.46 22.46
N MET A 214 15.74 -7.72 21.24
CA MET A 214 14.46 -7.18 20.75
C MET A 214 13.24 -7.73 21.51
N LYS A 215 13.24 -9.01 21.84
CA LYS A 215 12.17 -9.63 22.65
C LYS A 215 12.17 -9.09 24.07
N GLU A 216 13.35 -8.81 24.59
CA GLU A 216 13.57 -8.21 25.90
C GLU A 216 13.04 -6.79 25.95
N LEU A 217 13.38 -6.00 24.94
CA LEU A 217 12.89 -4.64 24.80
C LEU A 217 11.35 -4.61 24.73
N LEU A 218 10.73 -5.55 24.00
CA LEU A 218 9.26 -5.67 23.95
C LEU A 218 8.66 -6.04 25.29
N SER A 219 9.29 -6.95 26.03
CA SER A 219 8.85 -7.32 27.38
C SER A 219 8.97 -6.14 28.35
N PHE A 220 10.06 -5.38 28.24
CA PHE A 220 10.27 -4.13 28.97
C PHE A 220 9.16 -3.11 28.68
N PHE A 221 8.88 -2.82 27.41
CA PHE A 221 7.77 -1.93 27.04
C PHE A 221 6.41 -2.45 27.50
N GLY A 222 6.21 -3.75 27.46
CA GLY A 222 5.00 -4.40 27.95
C GLY A 222 4.76 -4.21 29.45
N LEU A 223 5.84 -4.32 30.24
CA LEU A 223 5.81 -4.20 31.69
C LEU A 223 5.68 -2.76 32.18
N LEU A 224 6.47 -1.84 31.63
CA LEU A 224 6.49 -0.44 32.05
C LEU A 224 5.18 0.29 31.76
N THR A 225 4.40 -0.20 30.80
CA THR A 225 3.25 0.53 30.24
C THR A 225 1.90 -0.07 30.60
N HIS A 226 1.82 -1.01 31.54
CA HIS A 226 0.57 -1.61 31.98
C HIS A 226 -0.21 -0.71 32.96
N LYS A 227 -1.50 -0.97 33.15
CA LYS A 227 -2.50 -0.16 33.90
C LYS A 227 -2.12 0.29 35.31
N ASN A 228 -1.14 -0.34 35.97
CA ASN A 228 -0.57 0.12 37.24
C ASN A 228 0.89 0.50 37.01
N ARG A 229 1.06 1.55 36.33
CA ARG A 229 2.27 2.02 35.66
C ARG A 229 3.37 2.36 36.65
N PHE A 230 4.53 1.79 36.40
CA PHE A 230 5.75 2.26 37.03
C PHE A 230 6.16 3.62 36.45
N LEU A 231 6.19 3.77 35.13
CA LEU A 231 6.42 5.04 34.45
C LEU A 231 5.11 5.80 34.25
N ASP A 232 5.11 7.07 34.63
CA ASP A 232 4.09 8.01 34.20
C ASP A 232 4.38 8.45 32.77
N ILE A 233 3.77 7.76 31.82
CA ILE A 233 4.02 7.98 30.39
C ILE A 233 3.58 9.36 29.94
N GLU A 234 2.58 9.95 30.61
CA GLU A 234 2.06 11.27 30.27
C GLU A 234 3.03 12.39 30.66
N ASP A 235 3.91 12.12 31.62
CA ASP A 235 4.93 13.03 32.13
C ASP A 235 6.35 12.70 31.66
N THR A 236 6.49 11.85 30.64
CA THR A 236 7.80 11.53 30.04
C THR A 236 8.17 12.54 28.96
N ARG A 237 9.35 13.10 29.03
CA ARG A 237 9.83 14.13 28.08
C ARG A 237 11.29 13.90 27.72
N ILE A 238 11.64 14.20 26.47
CA ILE A 238 13.03 14.22 26.04
C ILE A 238 13.50 15.67 25.92
N HIS A 239 14.65 15.92 26.52
CA HIS A 239 15.35 17.18 26.40
C HIS A 239 16.66 17.00 25.65
N PHE A 240 16.99 17.97 24.83
CA PHE A 240 18.33 18.18 24.30
C PHE A 240 18.68 19.67 24.42
N GLY A 241 19.50 19.98 25.38
CA GLY A 241 19.78 21.38 25.70
C GLY A 241 18.52 22.15 26.11
N SER A 242 18.26 23.27 25.44
CA SER A 242 17.07 24.10 25.64
C SER A 242 15.85 23.69 24.81
N PHE A 243 15.98 22.68 23.96
CA PHE A 243 14.95 22.27 23.01
C PHE A 243 14.22 21.01 23.47
N TRP A 244 12.92 20.97 23.28
CA TRP A 244 12.07 19.83 23.58
C TRP A 244 11.72 19.09 22.29
N ILE A 245 11.74 17.75 22.31
CA ILE A 245 11.39 16.95 21.13
C ILE A 245 9.94 17.20 20.68
N GLN A 246 9.08 17.60 21.60
CA GLN A 246 7.69 17.97 21.30
C GLN A 246 7.59 19.29 20.52
N GLY A 247 8.68 20.07 20.41
CA GLY A 247 8.79 21.27 19.57
C GLY A 247 9.12 20.97 18.09
N LEU A 248 9.32 19.71 17.72
CA LEU A 248 9.45 19.29 16.33
C LEU A 248 8.12 19.45 15.60
N SER A 249 8.17 19.70 14.29
CA SER A 249 6.97 19.61 13.46
C SER A 249 6.40 18.18 13.50
N ASP A 250 5.09 18.06 13.29
CA ASP A 250 4.42 16.74 13.29
C ASP A 250 5.09 15.76 12.32
N GLY A 251 5.50 16.22 11.14
CA GLY A 251 6.20 15.39 10.14
C GLY A 251 7.58 14.93 10.61
N GLU A 252 8.36 15.78 11.24
CA GLU A 252 9.67 15.42 11.80
C GLU A 252 9.54 14.48 12.99
N PHE A 253 8.56 14.73 13.84
CA PHE A 253 8.27 13.85 14.97
C PHE A 253 7.83 12.46 14.49
N GLN A 254 6.99 12.39 13.47
CA GLN A 254 6.58 11.12 12.86
C GLN A 254 7.77 10.39 12.23
N LEU A 255 8.60 11.09 11.46
CA LEU A 255 9.82 10.53 10.87
C LEU A 255 10.75 9.94 11.93
N LEU A 256 10.96 10.66 13.02
CA LEU A 256 11.81 10.24 14.12
C LEU A 256 11.26 9.01 14.84
N ASN A 257 9.94 8.90 15.01
CA ASN A 257 9.29 7.71 15.56
C ASN A 257 9.48 6.49 14.67
N ILE A 258 9.34 6.66 13.36
CA ILE A 258 9.57 5.58 12.39
C ILE A 258 11.04 5.14 12.45
N TYR A 259 11.98 6.08 12.49
CA TYR A 259 13.40 5.78 12.64
C TYR A 259 13.68 5.00 13.92
N ALA A 260 13.06 5.39 15.04
CA ALA A 260 13.22 4.66 16.30
C ALA A 260 12.72 3.21 16.21
N LEU A 261 11.56 2.99 15.54
CA LEU A 261 11.06 1.64 15.32
C LEU A 261 11.98 0.81 14.43
N LEU A 262 12.52 1.40 13.35
CA LEU A 262 13.46 0.72 12.47
C LEU A 262 14.79 0.41 13.18
N ASP A 263 15.35 1.37 13.89
CA ASP A 263 16.64 1.19 14.60
C ASP A 263 16.55 0.10 15.66
N LEU A 264 15.48 0.09 16.45
CA LEU A 264 15.30 -0.85 17.56
C LEU A 264 14.87 -2.25 17.12
N PHE A 265 14.02 -2.35 16.08
CA PHE A 265 13.31 -3.60 15.80
C PHE A 265 13.62 -4.23 14.43
N ASP A 266 14.46 -3.61 13.58
CA ASP A 266 14.75 -4.19 12.27
C ASP A 266 15.64 -5.44 12.37
N GLY A 267 15.12 -6.55 11.83
CA GLY A 267 15.77 -7.85 11.74
C GLY A 267 15.11 -8.74 10.71
N GLU A 268 15.77 -9.82 10.29
CA GLU A 268 15.30 -10.72 9.22
C GLU A 268 13.90 -11.30 9.48
N ASN A 269 13.57 -11.55 10.75
CA ASN A 269 12.28 -12.10 11.17
C ASN A 269 11.27 -11.02 11.57
N THR A 270 11.56 -9.75 11.36
CA THR A 270 10.65 -8.65 11.69
C THR A 270 9.68 -8.38 10.56
N LEU A 271 8.40 -8.27 10.93
CA LEU A 271 7.33 -7.80 10.08
C LEU A 271 6.84 -6.45 10.57
N PHE A 272 7.03 -5.42 9.76
CA PHE A 272 6.47 -4.10 9.98
C PHE A 272 5.10 -4.01 9.34
N LEU A 273 4.10 -3.56 10.09
CA LEU A 273 2.73 -3.28 9.64
C LEU A 273 2.44 -1.80 9.87
N PHE A 274 2.56 -0.99 8.82
CA PHE A 274 2.43 0.45 8.92
C PHE A 274 1.17 0.94 8.21
N ASP A 275 0.26 1.52 8.97
CA ASP A 275 -1.02 2.00 8.47
C ASP A 275 -0.96 3.51 8.24
N GLU A 276 -1.17 3.93 6.98
CA GLU A 276 -1.12 5.32 6.53
C GLU A 276 0.17 6.05 6.93
N ILE A 277 1.30 5.39 6.68
CA ILE A 277 2.62 5.83 7.15
C ILE A 277 3.03 7.22 6.67
N ASP A 278 2.53 7.65 5.56
CA ASP A 278 2.85 8.89 4.87
C ASP A 278 1.83 10.02 5.09
N SER A 279 0.72 9.73 5.80
CA SER A 279 -0.22 10.78 6.19
C SER A 279 0.51 11.79 7.08
N HIS A 280 0.34 13.07 6.82
CA HIS A 280 1.01 14.20 7.50
C HIS A 280 2.50 14.42 7.17
N LEU A 281 3.11 13.62 6.26
CA LEU A 281 4.47 13.85 5.81
C LEU A 281 4.50 14.79 4.59
N HIS A 282 5.45 15.71 4.58
CA HIS A 282 5.78 16.49 3.39
C HIS A 282 6.45 15.58 2.35
N TYR A 283 6.29 15.86 1.04
CA TYR A 283 6.80 15.01 -0.04
C TYR A 283 8.30 14.67 0.06
N GLU A 284 9.12 15.60 0.56
CA GLU A 284 10.55 15.35 0.79
C GLU A 284 10.79 14.27 1.84
N ASN A 285 10.03 14.30 2.93
CA ASN A 285 10.09 13.28 3.98
C ASN A 285 9.58 11.92 3.49
N ILE A 286 8.59 11.91 2.59
CA ILE A 286 8.11 10.69 1.93
C ILE A 286 9.27 10.03 1.17
N ASN A 287 9.99 10.79 0.35
CA ASN A 287 11.14 10.28 -0.41
C ASN A 287 12.24 9.71 0.51
N ILE A 288 12.52 10.40 1.62
CA ILE A 288 13.52 9.96 2.59
C ILE A 288 13.11 8.65 3.26
N ILE A 289 11.85 8.55 3.70
CA ILE A 289 11.36 7.38 4.43
C ILE A 289 11.30 6.14 3.54
N TRP A 290 10.88 6.27 2.27
CA TRP A 290 10.85 5.15 1.33
C TRP A 290 12.25 4.60 1.06
N LYS A 291 13.27 5.45 0.93
CA LYS A 291 14.66 5.00 0.82
C LYS A 291 15.06 4.15 2.03
N LYS A 292 14.66 4.55 3.25
CA LYS A 292 14.96 3.78 4.47
C LYS A 292 14.20 2.46 4.55
N PHE A 293 12.98 2.39 4.00
CA PHE A 293 12.24 1.12 3.92
C PHE A 293 12.89 0.10 2.98
N TRP A 294 13.53 0.55 1.90
CA TRP A 294 14.29 -0.37 1.05
C TRP A 294 15.56 -0.92 1.72
N GLU A 295 16.09 -0.24 2.72
CA GLU A 295 17.27 -0.66 3.48
C GLU A 295 16.97 -1.67 4.59
N ILE A 296 15.70 -1.86 5.02
CA ILE A 296 15.35 -2.76 6.13
C ILE A 296 15.75 -4.21 5.83
N LYS A 297 16.03 -4.97 6.89
CA LYS A 297 16.31 -6.43 6.82
C LYS A 297 15.03 -7.25 6.85
N GLY A 298 14.03 -6.77 7.58
CA GLY A 298 12.71 -7.37 7.70
C GLY A 298 11.83 -7.17 6.49
N LYS A 299 10.53 -7.37 6.67
CA LYS A 299 9.49 -7.12 5.67
C LYS A 299 8.53 -6.05 6.13
N LEU A 300 7.99 -5.29 5.17
CA LEU A 300 7.03 -4.22 5.41
C LEU A 300 5.74 -4.46 4.63
N ILE A 301 4.60 -4.38 5.33
CA ILE A 301 3.29 -4.19 4.70
C ILE A 301 2.80 -2.81 5.14
N THR A 302 2.48 -1.95 4.20
CA THR A 302 2.03 -0.60 4.49
C THR A 302 0.85 -0.20 3.62
N THR A 303 0.08 0.77 4.10
CA THR A 303 -1.03 1.37 3.37
C THR A 303 -0.70 2.81 3.01
N THR A 304 -1.18 3.27 1.87
CA THR A 304 -1.08 4.67 1.46
C THR A 304 -2.25 5.10 0.59
N HIS A 305 -2.50 6.39 0.59
CA HIS A 305 -3.37 7.09 -0.35
C HIS A 305 -2.58 8.13 -1.18
N ILE A 306 -1.31 8.32 -0.87
CA ILE A 306 -0.48 9.39 -1.45
C ILE A 306 0.18 8.89 -2.74
N PRO A 307 -0.03 9.59 -3.87
CA PRO A 307 0.54 9.21 -5.16
C PRO A 307 2.07 9.11 -5.14
N ASP A 308 2.76 9.99 -4.43
CA ASP A 308 4.21 9.97 -4.30
C ASP A 308 4.71 8.65 -3.72
N SER A 309 4.08 8.17 -2.67
CA SER A 309 4.39 6.86 -2.07
C SER A 309 4.15 5.69 -3.04
N ILE A 310 3.06 5.75 -3.80
CA ILE A 310 2.78 4.73 -4.83
C ILE A 310 3.88 4.72 -5.87
N MET A 311 4.31 5.89 -6.34
CA MET A 311 5.32 6.03 -7.40
C MET A 311 6.74 5.65 -6.97
N MET A 312 7.02 5.61 -5.66
CA MET A 312 8.32 5.18 -5.13
C MET A 312 8.49 3.66 -5.13
N ASN A 313 7.42 2.91 -5.38
CA ASN A 313 7.43 1.45 -5.35
C ASN A 313 7.35 0.86 -6.76
N GLU A 314 7.86 -0.37 -6.92
CA GLU A 314 7.67 -1.14 -8.14
C GLU A 314 6.23 -1.67 -8.21
N PHE A 315 5.72 -1.89 -9.43
CA PHE A 315 4.34 -2.37 -9.60
C PHE A 315 4.09 -3.73 -8.94
N GLU A 316 5.11 -4.57 -8.84
CA GLU A 316 5.05 -5.88 -8.19
C GLU A 316 4.80 -5.78 -6.68
N ASP A 317 5.26 -4.70 -6.05
CA ASP A 317 5.11 -4.44 -4.62
C ASP A 317 3.74 -3.88 -4.27
N ILE A 318 3.07 -3.28 -5.24
CA ILE A 318 1.75 -2.67 -5.07
C ILE A 318 0.68 -3.76 -5.09
N LYS A 319 -0.24 -3.73 -4.12
CA LYS A 319 -1.35 -4.67 -3.99
C LYS A 319 -2.66 -3.90 -3.87
N LEU A 320 -3.60 -4.17 -4.78
CA LEU A 320 -4.94 -3.60 -4.71
C LEU A 320 -5.80 -4.32 -3.68
N VAL A 321 -6.55 -3.56 -2.91
CA VAL A 321 -7.47 -4.10 -1.91
C VAL A 321 -8.90 -3.66 -2.25
N GLU A 322 -9.73 -4.59 -2.69
CA GLU A 322 -11.16 -4.39 -2.92
C GLU A 322 -11.98 -5.26 -1.97
N ASN A 323 -12.84 -4.66 -1.16
CA ASN A 323 -13.72 -5.37 -0.21
C ASN A 323 -12.99 -6.40 0.66
N GLY A 324 -11.79 -6.05 1.14
CA GLY A 324 -10.94 -6.95 1.93
C GLY A 324 -10.21 -8.02 1.14
N LEU A 325 -10.34 -8.03 -0.19
CA LEU A 325 -9.65 -8.94 -1.09
C LEU A 325 -8.40 -8.29 -1.66
N ILE A 326 -7.31 -9.04 -1.69
CA ILE A 326 -6.07 -8.61 -2.35
C ILE A 326 -6.06 -9.22 -3.74
N ASP A 327 -6.30 -8.39 -4.77
CA ASP A 327 -6.29 -8.84 -6.17
C ASP A 327 -4.91 -8.64 -6.80
N GLY A 328 -4.39 -9.72 -7.40
CA GLY A 328 -3.06 -9.75 -8.03
C GLY A 328 -3.03 -9.30 -9.49
N GLU A 329 -4.07 -9.55 -10.26
CA GLU A 329 -4.04 -9.45 -11.71
C GLU A 329 -4.61 -8.14 -12.28
N LYS A 330 -5.59 -7.55 -11.64
CA LYS A 330 -6.20 -6.27 -12.06
C LYS A 330 -5.34 -5.04 -11.74
N LYS A 331 -4.21 -5.24 -11.07
CA LYS A 331 -3.46 -4.26 -10.28
C LYS A 331 -2.80 -3.16 -11.07
N ALA A 332 -2.01 -3.54 -12.05
CA ALA A 332 -1.17 -2.58 -12.75
C ALA A 332 -2.04 -1.50 -13.41
N ASN A 333 -3.11 -1.92 -14.08
CA ASN A 333 -3.97 -1.01 -14.83
C ASN A 333 -4.78 -0.06 -13.95
N ALA A 334 -5.31 -0.52 -12.82
CA ALA A 334 -6.08 0.35 -11.92
C ALA A 334 -5.18 1.38 -11.20
N VAL A 335 -3.98 0.98 -10.78
CA VAL A 335 -2.96 1.91 -10.25
C VAL A 335 -2.56 2.92 -11.30
N ILE A 336 -2.33 2.44 -12.51
CA ILE A 336 -1.92 3.24 -13.66
C ILE A 336 -3.00 4.23 -14.07
N ASN A 337 -4.26 3.80 -14.12
CA ASN A 337 -5.38 4.70 -14.41
C ASN A 337 -5.52 5.78 -13.34
N ARG A 338 -5.36 5.43 -12.07
CA ARG A 338 -5.39 6.41 -10.98
C ARG A 338 -4.21 7.38 -11.07
N LEU A 339 -3.01 6.89 -11.30
CA LEU A 339 -1.82 7.72 -11.54
C LEU A 339 -1.95 8.50 -12.86
N GLY A 340 -2.49 7.89 -13.90
CA GLY A 340 -2.75 8.54 -15.18
C GLY A 340 -3.71 9.73 -15.07
N ASN A 341 -4.73 9.64 -14.23
CA ASN A 341 -5.63 10.76 -13.92
C ASN A 341 -4.95 11.87 -13.12
N LEU A 342 -3.87 11.54 -12.41
CA LEU A 342 -3.02 12.49 -11.65
C LEU A 342 -1.84 13.02 -12.48
N CYS A 343 -1.62 12.48 -13.69
CA CYS A 343 -0.52 12.88 -14.60
C CYS A 343 -0.67 14.27 -15.24
N ASP A 344 -1.59 15.11 -14.76
CA ASP A 344 -1.55 16.54 -15.07
C ASP A 344 -0.37 17.25 -14.37
N VAL A 345 0.32 16.55 -13.45
CA VAL A 345 1.53 17.02 -12.81
C VAL A 345 2.75 16.38 -13.51
N ASP A 346 3.62 17.21 -14.09
CA ASP A 346 4.78 16.80 -14.91
C ASP A 346 5.68 15.75 -14.24
N ILE A 347 5.83 15.82 -12.92
CA ILE A 347 6.66 14.90 -12.12
C ILE A 347 6.11 13.47 -12.15
N TYR A 348 4.79 13.31 -12.05
CA TYR A 348 4.17 11.98 -12.07
C TYR A 348 4.21 11.35 -13.46
N ALA A 349 4.01 12.17 -14.50
CA ALA A 349 4.10 11.72 -15.88
C ALA A 349 5.50 11.18 -16.20
N LYS A 350 6.56 11.84 -15.72
CA LYS A 350 7.96 11.40 -15.92
C LYS A 350 8.24 10.07 -15.22
N LYS A 351 7.90 9.95 -13.94
CA LYS A 351 8.08 8.70 -13.17
C LYS A 351 7.29 7.54 -13.77
N TYR A 352 6.08 7.82 -14.24
CA TYR A 352 5.24 6.84 -14.92
C TYR A 352 5.89 6.35 -16.22
N ALA A 353 6.31 7.27 -17.07
CA ALA A 353 6.93 6.96 -18.35
C ALA A 353 8.21 6.14 -18.21
N SER A 354 8.95 6.27 -17.09
CA SER A 354 10.15 5.49 -16.82
C SER A 354 9.88 4.02 -16.48
N LYS A 355 8.65 3.67 -16.11
CA LYS A 355 8.27 2.31 -15.66
C LYS A 355 7.46 1.51 -16.69
N VAL A 356 7.02 2.12 -17.78
CA VAL A 356 6.11 1.52 -18.77
C VAL A 356 6.77 1.41 -20.13
N GLN A 357 6.77 0.21 -20.71
CA GLN A 357 7.31 -0.02 -22.07
C GLN A 357 6.26 0.18 -23.18
N TYR A 358 5.02 -0.23 -22.93
CA TYR A 358 3.94 -0.20 -23.91
C TYR A 358 2.71 0.47 -23.30
N LEU A 359 2.21 1.52 -23.96
CA LEU A 359 1.10 2.33 -23.48
C LEU A 359 -0.03 2.36 -24.50
N ALA A 360 -1.27 2.17 -24.05
CA ALA A 360 -2.47 2.43 -24.83
C ALA A 360 -3.22 3.63 -24.23
N LEU A 361 -3.60 4.58 -25.07
CA LEU A 361 -4.53 5.66 -24.73
C LEU A 361 -5.90 5.29 -25.30
N VAL A 362 -6.86 5.02 -24.42
CA VAL A 362 -8.22 4.59 -24.75
C VAL A 362 -9.24 5.63 -24.27
N GLU A 363 -10.45 5.62 -24.80
CA GLU A 363 -11.46 6.60 -24.39
C GLU A 363 -12.02 6.32 -23.02
N ASP A 364 -12.36 5.05 -22.79
CA ASP A 364 -12.79 4.54 -21.49
C ASP A 364 -12.11 3.21 -21.16
N GLU A 365 -12.12 2.83 -19.90
CA GLU A 365 -11.65 1.52 -19.44
C GLU A 365 -12.44 0.39 -20.10
N THR A 366 -13.72 0.59 -20.30
CA THR A 366 -14.62 -0.34 -20.99
C THR A 366 -14.10 -0.71 -22.39
N ASP A 367 -13.53 0.26 -23.11
CA ASP A 367 -12.97 0.05 -24.46
C ASP A 367 -11.86 -0.97 -24.47
N TRP A 368 -10.95 -0.87 -23.48
CA TRP A 368 -9.84 -1.79 -23.37
C TRP A 368 -10.29 -3.18 -22.94
N ILE A 369 -11.23 -3.26 -22.01
CA ILE A 369 -11.77 -4.54 -21.53
C ILE A 369 -12.49 -5.26 -22.65
N ILE A 370 -13.41 -4.58 -23.37
CA ILE A 370 -14.13 -5.19 -24.50
C ILE A 370 -13.15 -5.70 -25.54
N PHE A 371 -12.17 -4.86 -25.95
CA PHE A 371 -11.19 -5.24 -26.93
C PHE A 371 -10.38 -6.47 -26.51
N THR A 372 -9.86 -6.49 -25.29
CA THR A 372 -8.98 -7.57 -24.82
C THR A 372 -9.75 -8.89 -24.59
N GLU A 373 -10.98 -8.83 -24.08
CA GLU A 373 -11.81 -10.03 -23.92
C GLU A 373 -12.27 -10.59 -25.28
N LEU A 374 -12.62 -9.74 -26.25
CA LEU A 374 -12.91 -10.20 -27.60
C LEU A 374 -11.68 -10.83 -28.28
N VAL A 375 -10.48 -10.30 -28.04
CA VAL A 375 -9.22 -10.95 -28.47
C VAL A 375 -9.06 -12.31 -27.81
N LYS A 376 -9.37 -12.44 -26.54
CA LYS A 376 -9.31 -13.70 -25.81
C LYS A 376 -10.25 -14.75 -26.42
N ILE A 377 -11.51 -14.38 -26.68
CA ILE A 377 -12.51 -15.27 -27.26
C ILE A 377 -12.10 -15.71 -28.68
N LYS A 378 -11.67 -14.75 -29.52
CA LYS A 378 -11.36 -15.00 -30.94
C LYS A 378 -10.00 -15.65 -31.19
N LEU A 379 -8.98 -15.38 -30.36
CA LEU A 379 -7.59 -15.76 -30.59
C LEU A 379 -6.95 -16.54 -29.44
N GLY A 380 -7.67 -16.74 -28.34
CA GLY A 380 -7.27 -17.55 -27.20
C GLY A 380 -6.40 -16.83 -26.17
N ASP A 381 -6.12 -17.53 -25.06
CA ASP A 381 -5.43 -17.00 -23.89
C ASP A 381 -4.00 -16.51 -24.17
N GLN A 382 -3.28 -17.12 -25.13
CA GLN A 382 -1.94 -16.66 -25.47
C GLN A 382 -1.95 -15.23 -26.05
N ALA A 383 -2.93 -14.90 -26.87
CA ALA A 383 -3.10 -13.57 -27.43
C ALA A 383 -3.47 -12.55 -26.32
N TYR A 384 -4.39 -12.92 -25.46
CA TYR A 384 -4.77 -12.12 -24.31
C TYR A 384 -3.58 -11.80 -23.39
N ASN A 385 -2.77 -12.81 -23.05
CA ASN A 385 -1.61 -12.63 -22.16
C ASN A 385 -0.55 -11.69 -22.74
N LYS A 386 -0.41 -11.61 -24.06
CA LYS A 386 0.47 -10.62 -24.69
C LYS A 386 -0.04 -9.19 -24.50
N LEU A 387 -1.34 -8.97 -24.56
CA LEU A 387 -1.96 -7.65 -24.33
C LEU A 387 -1.82 -7.18 -22.88
N LYS A 388 -1.69 -8.09 -21.91
CA LYS A 388 -1.42 -7.73 -20.50
C LYS A 388 -0.11 -6.95 -20.29
N LYS A 389 0.84 -7.03 -21.23
CA LYS A 389 2.08 -6.22 -21.19
C LYS A 389 1.84 -4.74 -21.50
N ILE A 390 0.69 -4.40 -22.08
CA ILE A 390 0.35 -3.02 -22.42
C ILE A 390 -0.41 -2.42 -21.27
N GLN A 391 0.06 -1.29 -20.83
CA GLN A 391 -0.63 -0.47 -19.86
C GLN A 391 -1.57 0.49 -20.58
N TYR A 392 -2.76 0.75 -20.02
CA TYR A 392 -3.69 1.67 -20.66
C TYR A 392 -4.01 2.86 -19.74
N ILE A 393 -4.26 4.01 -20.37
CA ILE A 393 -4.71 5.23 -19.70
C ILE A 393 -5.99 5.69 -20.37
N LYS A 394 -6.97 6.06 -19.55
CA LYS A 394 -8.18 6.73 -20.02
C LYS A 394 -7.83 8.13 -20.52
N CYS A 395 -8.18 8.41 -21.76
CA CYS A 395 -8.00 9.70 -22.39
C CYS A 395 -9.14 9.94 -23.36
N SER A 396 -10.12 10.77 -22.98
CA SER A 396 -11.26 11.07 -23.83
C SER A 396 -10.79 11.62 -25.18
N SER A 397 -11.54 11.36 -26.25
CA SER A 397 -11.22 11.87 -27.60
C SER A 397 -11.33 13.37 -27.68
N GLY A 398 -12.10 14.01 -26.78
CA GLY A 398 -12.24 15.45 -26.67
C GLY A 398 -12.73 16.08 -27.98
N TYR A 399 -13.79 15.56 -28.57
CA TYR A 399 -14.51 16.26 -29.63
C TYR A 399 -15.29 17.42 -29.02
N ASP A 400 -14.62 18.50 -28.75
CA ASP A 400 -15.28 19.78 -28.58
C ASP A 400 -15.52 20.40 -29.96
N THR A 401 -16.73 20.74 -30.22
CA THR A 401 -17.51 20.80 -31.44
C THR A 401 -17.09 21.77 -32.55
N HIS A 402 -16.00 22.53 -32.46
CA HIS A 402 -15.80 23.57 -33.46
C HIS A 402 -14.44 23.71 -34.16
N ASN A 403 -13.36 23.04 -33.74
CA ASN A 403 -12.07 23.12 -34.47
C ASN A 403 -11.03 22.04 -34.11
N GLN A 404 -11.40 20.86 -33.62
CA GLN A 404 -10.43 19.86 -33.21
C GLN A 404 -10.18 18.80 -34.29
N GLN A 405 -8.92 18.45 -34.49
CA GLN A 405 -8.50 17.35 -35.34
C GLN A 405 -8.75 16.01 -34.63
N PHE A 406 -8.92 14.95 -35.45
CA PHE A 406 -9.10 13.59 -34.94
C PHE A 406 -7.98 13.22 -33.93
N ALA A 407 -8.36 12.65 -32.79
CA ALA A 407 -7.45 12.28 -31.68
C ALA A 407 -6.68 13.44 -31.02
N ASP A 408 -7.14 14.69 -31.14
CA ASP A 408 -6.39 15.88 -30.67
C ASP A 408 -6.10 15.84 -29.15
N SER A 409 -7.06 15.45 -28.34
CA SER A 409 -6.84 15.31 -26.88
C SER A 409 -5.78 14.27 -26.55
N LYS A 410 -5.79 13.13 -27.26
CA LYS A 410 -4.77 12.09 -27.09
C LYS A 410 -3.40 12.60 -27.54
N LYS A 411 -3.33 13.36 -28.64
CA LYS A 411 -2.10 14.00 -29.12
C LYS A 411 -1.55 15.01 -28.11
N LYS A 412 -2.38 15.90 -27.56
CA LYS A 412 -2.01 16.85 -26.50
C LYS A 412 -1.52 16.13 -25.25
N ARG A 413 -2.17 15.02 -24.88
CA ARG A 413 -1.71 14.21 -23.74
C ARG A 413 -0.33 13.62 -23.99
N ILE A 414 -0.08 13.13 -25.21
CA ILE A 414 1.22 12.62 -25.62
C ILE A 414 2.27 13.73 -25.62
N GLU A 415 1.94 14.93 -26.11
CA GLU A 415 2.83 16.08 -26.08
C GLU A 415 3.23 16.44 -24.66
N LYS A 416 2.29 16.46 -23.71
CA LYS A 416 2.59 16.63 -22.28
C LYS A 416 3.51 15.54 -21.74
N LEU A 417 3.26 14.28 -22.07
CA LEU A 417 4.14 13.16 -21.72
C LEU A 417 5.53 13.31 -22.37
N ASN A 418 5.61 13.88 -23.58
CA ASN A 418 6.84 14.06 -24.35
C ASN A 418 7.78 15.10 -23.72
N ILE A 419 7.26 16.25 -23.30
CA ILE A 419 8.07 17.35 -22.77
C ILE A 419 8.84 16.93 -21.51
N VAL A 420 8.31 15.98 -20.76
CA VAL A 420 8.82 15.64 -19.42
C VAL A 420 9.65 14.35 -19.39
N ALA A 421 9.48 13.44 -20.33
CA ALA A 421 9.84 12.04 -20.08
C ALA A 421 10.79 11.35 -21.07
N TRP A 422 11.04 11.88 -22.27
CA TRP A 422 11.62 11.05 -23.35
C TRP A 422 13.13 10.79 -23.26
N SER A 423 13.90 11.62 -22.55
CA SER A 423 15.33 11.36 -22.33
C SER A 423 15.59 10.15 -21.43
N ASP A 424 14.63 9.86 -20.50
CA ASP A 424 14.77 8.80 -19.49
C ASP A 424 13.60 7.79 -19.51
N SER A 425 12.76 7.84 -20.57
CA SER A 425 11.55 7.01 -20.69
C SER A 425 11.89 5.60 -21.18
N SER A 426 11.26 4.60 -20.55
CA SER A 426 11.26 3.21 -21.05
C SER A 426 10.19 2.94 -22.11
N ILE A 427 9.32 3.91 -22.43
CA ILE A 427 8.23 3.73 -23.38
C ILE A 427 8.78 3.54 -24.80
N GLN A 428 8.51 2.38 -25.37
CA GLN A 428 8.88 2.03 -26.74
C GLN A 428 7.76 2.37 -27.73
N PHE A 429 6.50 2.09 -27.36
CA PHE A 429 5.34 2.31 -28.23
C PHE A 429 4.15 2.85 -27.45
N ILE A 430 3.44 3.80 -28.10
CA ILE A 430 2.16 4.32 -27.64
C ILE A 430 1.09 4.03 -28.70
N PHE A 431 0.00 3.40 -28.29
CA PHE A 431 -1.15 3.10 -29.15
C PHE A 431 -2.31 4.03 -28.75
N CYS A 432 -2.65 5.00 -29.58
CA CYS A 432 -3.84 5.83 -29.41
C CYS A 432 -5.00 5.12 -30.08
N ILE A 433 -5.85 4.47 -29.30
CA ILE A 433 -7.01 3.73 -29.82
C ILE A 433 -8.24 4.64 -29.69
N CYS A 434 -8.83 4.99 -30.82
CA CYS A 434 -9.94 5.91 -30.92
C CYS A 434 -11.16 5.22 -31.48
N ASP A 435 -12.35 5.66 -31.06
CA ASP A 435 -13.57 5.37 -31.78
C ASP A 435 -13.51 6.05 -33.14
N ARG A 436 -14.20 5.50 -34.11
CA ARG A 436 -14.22 6.07 -35.47
C ARG A 436 -15.05 7.35 -35.56
N ASP A 437 -16.14 7.39 -34.82
CA ASP A 437 -17.14 8.47 -34.86
C ASP A 437 -17.50 8.85 -36.32
N ASN A 438 -17.12 10.06 -36.74
CA ASN A 438 -17.39 10.56 -38.08
C ASN A 438 -16.21 10.43 -39.04
N LEU A 439 -15.13 9.73 -38.65
CA LEU A 439 -13.99 9.52 -39.53
C LEU A 439 -14.37 8.62 -40.71
N PRO A 440 -14.08 9.02 -41.99
CA PRO A 440 -14.37 8.20 -43.16
C PRO A 440 -13.64 6.84 -43.10
N LEU A 441 -14.30 5.76 -43.48
CA LEU A 441 -13.68 4.41 -43.52
C LEU A 441 -12.42 4.35 -44.40
N SER A 442 -12.41 5.15 -45.49
CA SER A 442 -11.25 5.26 -46.40
C SER A 442 -9.98 5.80 -45.71
N SER A 443 -10.13 6.48 -44.57
CA SER A 443 -8.99 6.98 -43.78
C SER A 443 -8.35 5.90 -42.91
N ILE A 444 -8.96 4.72 -42.80
CA ILE A 444 -8.46 3.61 -41.95
C ILE A 444 -7.91 2.51 -42.86
N ASN A 445 -6.62 2.21 -42.73
CA ASN A 445 -5.99 1.17 -43.52
C ASN A 445 -6.29 -0.25 -43.02
N ALA A 446 -5.76 -1.27 -43.72
CA ALA A 446 -5.94 -2.68 -43.35
C ALA A 446 -5.40 -3.03 -41.94
N ASN A 447 -4.43 -2.29 -41.42
CA ASN A 447 -3.85 -2.47 -40.09
C ASN A 447 -4.53 -1.59 -39.02
N MET A 448 -5.73 -1.10 -39.27
CA MET A 448 -6.51 -0.23 -38.37
C MET A 448 -5.81 1.11 -38.07
N LYS A 449 -4.77 1.47 -38.80
CA LYS A 449 -4.04 2.72 -38.62
C LYS A 449 -4.70 3.84 -39.42
N VAL A 450 -4.83 5.01 -38.82
CA VAL A 450 -5.37 6.21 -39.47
C VAL A 450 -4.32 6.79 -40.41
N GLN A 451 -4.67 7.01 -41.66
CA GLN A 451 -3.76 7.57 -42.68
C GLN A 451 -3.52 9.07 -42.43
N GLY A 452 -2.28 9.49 -42.67
CA GLY A 452 -1.89 10.89 -42.46
C GLY A 452 -1.61 11.28 -41.01
N GLU A 453 -1.97 10.46 -40.06
CA GLU A 453 -1.78 10.72 -38.64
C GLU A 453 -0.53 10.01 -38.13
N SER A 454 0.63 10.69 -38.15
CA SER A 454 1.85 10.23 -37.52
C SER A 454 2.38 11.32 -36.60
N VAL A 455 2.36 11.05 -35.29
CA VAL A 455 3.03 11.91 -34.30
C VAL A 455 4.42 11.35 -34.11
N LYS A 456 5.45 12.08 -34.53
CA LYS A 456 6.85 11.78 -34.19
C LYS A 456 7.13 12.41 -32.83
N ILE A 457 7.47 11.59 -31.87
CA ILE A 457 7.77 12.05 -30.52
C ILE A 457 9.08 11.40 -30.10
N GLY A 458 10.17 12.17 -30.07
CA GLY A 458 11.48 11.70 -29.64
C GLY A 458 11.90 10.37 -30.30
N HIS A 459 12.36 9.42 -29.50
CA HIS A 459 12.71 8.06 -29.92
C HIS A 459 11.52 7.09 -29.90
N GLY A 460 10.41 7.46 -29.24
CA GLY A 460 9.20 6.64 -29.14
C GLY A 460 8.34 6.71 -30.40
N ARG A 461 7.65 5.61 -30.72
CA ARG A 461 6.73 5.53 -31.85
C ARG A 461 5.30 5.56 -31.37
N VAL A 462 4.54 6.53 -31.88
CA VAL A 462 3.11 6.66 -31.61
C VAL A 462 2.33 6.19 -32.81
N PHE A 463 1.31 5.38 -32.56
CA PHE A 463 0.39 4.91 -33.58
C PHE A 463 -1.01 5.36 -33.23
N VAL A 464 -1.66 6.09 -34.15
CA VAL A 464 -3.07 6.41 -34.05
C VAL A 464 -3.85 5.32 -34.76
N LEU A 465 -4.63 4.59 -33.99
CA LEU A 465 -5.47 3.48 -34.44
C LEU A 465 -6.93 3.88 -34.31
N SER A 466 -7.75 3.52 -35.29
CA SER A 466 -9.18 3.68 -35.21
C SER A 466 -9.87 2.37 -35.57
N ARG A 467 -10.95 2.10 -34.88
CA ARG A 467 -11.85 1.00 -35.19
C ARG A 467 -12.62 1.33 -36.49
N ARG A 468 -13.08 0.31 -37.22
CA ARG A 468 -13.95 0.54 -38.39
C ARG A 468 -15.42 0.70 -38.01
N ARG A 469 -15.86 0.06 -36.92
CA ARG A 469 -17.16 0.30 -36.32
C ARG A 469 -17.17 1.64 -35.58
N LYS A 470 -18.34 2.32 -35.54
CA LYS A 470 -18.48 3.68 -35.03
C LYS A 470 -17.94 3.83 -33.61
N GLN A 471 -18.31 2.93 -32.73
CA GLN A 471 -17.95 2.91 -31.30
C GLN A 471 -17.60 1.50 -30.87
N ILE A 472 -16.98 1.35 -29.68
CA ILE A 472 -16.61 0.04 -29.16
C ILE A 472 -17.83 -0.85 -28.92
N GLU A 473 -18.95 -0.27 -28.49
CA GLU A 473 -20.18 -0.99 -28.24
C GLU A 473 -20.73 -1.69 -29.52
N ASN A 474 -20.42 -1.18 -30.69
CA ASN A 474 -20.81 -1.84 -31.94
C ASN A 474 -20.13 -3.22 -32.11
N TYR A 475 -19.00 -3.50 -31.41
CA TYR A 475 -18.35 -4.81 -31.43
C TYR A 475 -19.07 -5.85 -30.57
N LEU A 476 -20.07 -5.43 -29.78
CA LEU A 476 -20.95 -6.31 -29.02
C LEU A 476 -22.19 -6.72 -29.85
N LEU A 477 -22.30 -6.29 -31.11
CA LEU A 477 -23.38 -6.70 -32.02
C LEU A 477 -23.15 -8.15 -32.46
N SER A 478 -23.70 -9.07 -31.72
CA SER A 478 -23.71 -10.52 -31.95
C SER A 478 -25.15 -10.99 -31.98
N TYR A 479 -25.51 -11.75 -33.00
CA TYR A 479 -26.84 -12.37 -33.12
C TYR A 479 -27.15 -13.24 -31.90
N SER A 480 -26.23 -14.17 -31.56
CA SER A 480 -26.42 -15.15 -30.49
C SER A 480 -26.54 -14.47 -29.12
N MET A 481 -25.70 -13.49 -28.83
CA MET A 481 -25.74 -12.76 -27.56
C MET A 481 -27.02 -11.94 -27.44
N LEU A 482 -27.33 -11.13 -28.44
CA LEU A 482 -28.53 -10.26 -28.41
C LEU A 482 -29.84 -11.07 -28.36
N ASN A 483 -29.90 -12.23 -29.02
CA ASN A 483 -31.04 -13.13 -28.95
C ASN A 483 -31.26 -13.66 -27.53
N LYS A 484 -30.20 -14.06 -26.84
CA LYS A 484 -30.27 -14.49 -25.43
C LYS A 484 -30.70 -13.34 -24.50
N GLN A 485 -30.30 -12.13 -24.81
CA GLN A 485 -30.62 -10.94 -24.02
C GLN A 485 -31.95 -10.28 -24.40
N TRP A 486 -32.73 -10.88 -25.32
CA TRP A 486 -34.04 -10.40 -25.82
C TRP A 486 -33.96 -9.00 -26.46
N LEU A 487 -32.81 -8.60 -26.98
CA LEU A 487 -32.57 -7.32 -27.65
C LEU A 487 -32.44 -7.40 -29.19
N LEU A 488 -32.39 -8.61 -29.74
CA LEU A 488 -32.10 -8.81 -31.16
C LEU A 488 -33.09 -8.07 -32.08
N ASP A 489 -34.39 -8.19 -31.84
CA ASP A 489 -35.42 -7.55 -32.65
C ASP A 489 -35.35 -6.02 -32.56
N GLN A 490 -35.10 -5.47 -31.38
CA GLN A 490 -34.93 -4.04 -31.16
C GLN A 490 -33.74 -3.49 -31.93
N ILE A 491 -32.62 -4.19 -31.92
CA ILE A 491 -31.39 -3.80 -32.62
C ILE A 491 -31.57 -3.97 -34.13
N ASN A 492 -32.13 -5.08 -34.58
CA ASN A 492 -32.40 -5.34 -36.00
C ASN A 492 -33.38 -4.34 -36.61
N ALA A 493 -34.33 -3.79 -35.84
CA ALA A 493 -35.23 -2.73 -36.29
C ALA A 493 -34.48 -1.42 -36.67
N LYS A 494 -33.27 -1.22 -36.16
CA LYS A 494 -32.39 -0.08 -36.49
C LYS A 494 -31.51 -0.32 -37.71
N ILE A 495 -31.47 -1.55 -38.23
CA ILE A 495 -30.62 -1.99 -39.34
C ILE A 495 -31.51 -2.33 -40.54
N ALA A 496 -31.11 -1.95 -41.75
CA ALA A 496 -31.89 -2.28 -42.96
C ALA A 496 -32.07 -3.81 -43.09
N PRO A 497 -33.24 -4.30 -43.51
CA PRO A 497 -33.59 -5.73 -43.46
C PRO A 497 -32.59 -6.67 -44.11
N ILE A 498 -31.93 -6.26 -45.18
CA ILE A 498 -30.94 -7.05 -45.93
C ILE A 498 -29.55 -7.09 -45.21
N HIS A 499 -29.35 -6.29 -44.18
CA HIS A 499 -28.09 -6.13 -43.46
C HIS A 499 -28.21 -6.49 -41.97
N GLN A 500 -29.35 -7.04 -41.56
CA GLN A 500 -29.60 -7.47 -40.18
C GLN A 500 -28.59 -8.52 -39.71
N LEU A 501 -28.46 -8.64 -38.39
CA LEU A 501 -27.55 -9.62 -37.78
C LEU A 501 -28.00 -11.04 -38.12
N VAL A 502 -27.02 -11.88 -38.42
CA VAL A 502 -27.23 -13.28 -38.80
C VAL A 502 -26.35 -14.17 -37.88
N GLU A 503 -26.92 -15.28 -37.46
CA GLU A 503 -26.23 -16.25 -36.60
C GLU A 503 -24.91 -16.74 -37.24
N ASN A 504 -23.89 -16.92 -36.43
CA ASN A 504 -22.57 -17.37 -36.87
C ASN A 504 -21.86 -16.44 -37.89
N ASN A 505 -22.22 -15.18 -37.93
CA ASN A 505 -21.64 -14.20 -38.85
C ASN A 505 -21.31 -12.89 -38.11
N ALA A 506 -20.10 -12.39 -38.29
CA ALA A 506 -19.68 -11.10 -37.70
C ALA A 506 -20.41 -9.89 -38.27
N CYS A 507 -21.10 -10.01 -39.40
CA CYS A 507 -21.87 -8.96 -40.04
C CYS A 507 -21.08 -7.65 -40.21
N ASP A 508 -19.86 -7.73 -40.77
CA ASP A 508 -18.96 -6.57 -40.99
C ASP A 508 -19.41 -5.74 -42.21
N ASN A 509 -20.68 -5.32 -42.23
CA ASN A 509 -21.23 -4.46 -43.28
C ASN A 509 -21.35 -2.99 -42.82
N GLU A 510 -21.51 -2.08 -43.76
CA GLU A 510 -21.57 -0.64 -43.51
C GLU A 510 -22.69 -0.23 -42.54
N TRP A 511 -23.83 -0.89 -42.58
CA TRP A 511 -24.96 -0.60 -41.69
C TRP A 511 -24.63 -0.96 -40.23
N VAL A 512 -24.10 -2.14 -39.98
CA VAL A 512 -23.68 -2.58 -38.65
C VAL A 512 -22.53 -1.72 -38.12
N GLN A 513 -21.64 -1.27 -39.02
CA GLN A 513 -20.52 -0.40 -38.63
C GLN A 513 -20.97 1.00 -38.20
N ASN A 514 -22.09 1.50 -38.69
CA ASN A 514 -22.55 2.88 -38.48
C ASN A 514 -23.78 3.03 -37.57
N VAL A 515 -24.44 1.95 -37.17
CA VAL A 515 -25.64 2.00 -36.35
C VAL A 515 -25.36 2.61 -34.95
N GLU A 516 -26.27 3.45 -34.49
CA GLU A 516 -26.18 4.05 -33.14
C GLU A 516 -26.92 3.17 -32.12
N ILE A 517 -26.16 2.54 -31.24
CA ILE A 517 -26.65 1.52 -30.29
C ILE A 517 -26.06 1.63 -28.91
N LYS A 518 -25.23 2.62 -28.65
CA LYS A 518 -24.48 2.74 -27.39
C LYS A 518 -25.38 2.60 -26.17
N ASP A 519 -26.47 3.33 -26.13
CA ASP A 519 -27.39 3.34 -24.99
C ASP A 519 -28.14 2.01 -24.85
N ASP A 520 -28.52 1.38 -25.98
CA ASP A 520 -29.22 0.10 -25.98
C ASP A 520 -28.35 -1.04 -25.42
N ILE A 521 -27.07 -1.06 -25.78
CA ILE A 521 -26.12 -2.09 -25.38
C ILE A 521 -25.61 -1.84 -23.96
N LYS A 522 -25.41 -0.58 -23.58
CA LYS A 522 -24.88 -0.22 -22.28
C LYS A 522 -25.77 -0.72 -21.11
N VAL A 523 -27.08 -0.84 -21.34
CA VAL A 523 -28.04 -1.40 -20.36
C VAL A 523 -27.64 -2.83 -19.93
N LEU A 524 -27.03 -3.62 -20.81
CA LEU A 524 -26.66 -5.01 -20.53
C LEU A 524 -25.61 -5.15 -19.43
N TYR A 525 -24.76 -4.14 -19.27
CA TYR A 525 -23.63 -4.20 -18.34
C TYR A 525 -23.53 -2.99 -17.40
N SER A 526 -24.59 -2.18 -17.28
CA SER A 526 -24.62 -1.03 -16.37
C SER A 526 -25.67 -1.21 -15.29
N ASP A 527 -25.34 -0.84 -14.05
CA ASP A 527 -26.25 -0.74 -12.92
C ASP A 527 -26.32 0.72 -12.46
N ASN A 528 -27.49 1.34 -12.48
CA ASN A 528 -27.66 2.74 -12.06
C ASN A 528 -26.66 3.72 -12.70
N ASN A 529 -26.42 3.62 -14.00
CA ASN A 529 -25.44 4.39 -14.78
C ASN A 529 -23.96 4.07 -14.52
N TRP A 530 -23.63 3.10 -13.69
CA TRP A 530 -22.27 2.63 -13.46
C TRP A 530 -22.01 1.33 -14.21
N VAL A 531 -20.84 1.21 -14.81
CA VAL A 531 -20.43 -0.01 -15.51
C VAL A 531 -20.19 -1.13 -14.49
N ASN A 532 -20.88 -2.26 -14.68
CA ASN A 532 -20.64 -3.49 -13.94
C ASN A 532 -19.73 -4.42 -14.77
N TYR A 533 -18.46 -4.46 -14.44
CA TYR A 533 -17.46 -5.22 -15.21
C TYR A 533 -17.69 -6.73 -15.18
N GLU A 534 -18.31 -7.27 -14.14
CA GLU A 534 -18.65 -8.71 -14.10
C GLU A 534 -19.77 -9.04 -15.06
N LYS A 535 -20.83 -8.19 -15.11
CA LYS A 535 -21.90 -8.33 -16.10
C LYS A 535 -21.34 -8.16 -17.52
N LEU A 536 -20.46 -7.20 -17.73
CA LEU A 536 -19.82 -6.99 -19.04
C LEU A 536 -19.09 -8.26 -19.49
N ARG A 537 -18.32 -8.90 -18.62
CA ARG A 537 -17.63 -10.15 -18.97
C ARG A 537 -18.59 -11.30 -19.24
N GLN A 538 -19.66 -11.41 -18.48
CA GLN A 538 -20.70 -12.42 -18.74
C GLN A 538 -21.34 -12.23 -20.11
N VAL A 539 -21.68 -11.00 -20.47
CA VAL A 539 -22.22 -10.64 -21.80
C VAL A 539 -21.21 -11.00 -22.90
N LEU A 540 -19.94 -10.67 -22.72
CA LEU A 540 -18.90 -10.99 -23.70
C LEU A 540 -18.70 -12.49 -23.90
N LEU A 541 -18.82 -13.31 -22.87
CA LEU A 541 -18.73 -14.78 -22.98
C LEU A 541 -19.88 -15.41 -23.78
N GLU A 542 -20.96 -14.70 -23.98
CA GLU A 542 -22.10 -15.16 -24.82
C GLU A 542 -21.87 -14.95 -26.31
N ILE A 543 -20.83 -14.21 -26.71
CA ILE A 543 -20.49 -13.92 -28.11
C ILE A 543 -19.64 -15.05 -28.69
N PRO A 544 -20.12 -15.80 -29.70
CA PRO A 544 -19.30 -16.82 -30.38
C PRO A 544 -18.17 -16.16 -31.19
N ASP A 545 -17.05 -16.85 -31.34
CA ASP A 545 -15.90 -16.34 -32.11
C ASP A 545 -16.23 -16.02 -33.58
N SER A 546 -17.16 -16.78 -34.17
CA SER A 546 -17.68 -16.55 -35.55
C SER A 546 -18.38 -15.21 -35.71
N GLU A 547 -18.99 -14.65 -34.66
CA GLU A 547 -19.71 -13.40 -34.67
C GLU A 547 -18.85 -12.19 -34.28
N ILE A 548 -17.60 -12.41 -33.85
CA ILE A 548 -16.67 -11.33 -33.58
C ILE A 548 -16.08 -10.78 -34.88
N SER A 549 -16.11 -9.45 -35.02
CA SER A 549 -15.56 -8.76 -36.18
C SER A 549 -14.08 -9.11 -36.43
N SER A 550 -13.70 -9.19 -37.71
CA SER A 550 -12.30 -9.38 -38.12
C SER A 550 -11.38 -8.23 -37.73
N ASP A 551 -11.94 -7.04 -37.50
CA ASP A 551 -11.21 -5.85 -37.06
C ASP A 551 -10.45 -6.08 -35.75
N ILE A 552 -11.06 -6.83 -34.83
CA ILE A 552 -10.43 -7.21 -33.55
C ILE A 552 -9.12 -7.97 -33.79
N LYS A 553 -9.12 -8.93 -34.72
CA LYS A 553 -7.94 -9.68 -35.12
C LYS A 553 -6.90 -8.78 -35.79
N PHE A 554 -7.31 -7.90 -36.70
CA PHE A 554 -6.37 -7.03 -37.43
C PHE A 554 -5.71 -6.03 -36.48
N MET A 555 -6.46 -5.41 -35.58
CA MET A 555 -5.92 -4.49 -34.58
C MET A 555 -4.94 -5.22 -33.64
N TYR A 556 -5.31 -6.40 -33.14
CA TYR A 556 -4.42 -7.23 -32.33
C TYR A 556 -3.12 -7.58 -33.07
N GLN A 557 -3.19 -8.04 -34.32
CA GLN A 557 -2.01 -8.41 -35.10
C GLN A 557 -1.05 -7.23 -35.30
N PHE A 558 -1.63 -6.04 -35.56
CA PHE A 558 -0.81 -4.83 -35.65
C PHE A 558 -0.12 -4.53 -34.32
N ILE A 559 -0.85 -4.48 -33.22
CA ILE A 559 -0.31 -4.23 -31.88
C ILE A 559 0.76 -5.28 -31.54
N GLN A 560 0.45 -6.56 -31.73
CA GLN A 560 1.37 -7.66 -31.51
C GLN A 560 2.69 -7.50 -32.29
N SER A 561 2.62 -7.07 -33.55
CA SER A 561 3.82 -6.86 -34.39
C SER A 561 4.80 -5.82 -33.83
N LYS A 562 4.37 -5.01 -32.85
CA LYS A 562 5.18 -3.98 -32.19
C LYS A 562 5.67 -4.38 -30.81
N ILE A 563 4.97 -5.31 -30.16
CA ILE A 563 5.30 -5.77 -28.80
C ILE A 563 6.27 -6.97 -28.83
N THR A 564 6.48 -7.53 -30.01
CA THR A 564 7.25 -8.76 -30.15
C THR A 564 8.74 -8.53 -29.91
N ASN A 565 9.20 -9.18 -28.94
CA ASN A 565 10.47 -9.70 -28.43
C ASN A 565 10.89 -9.12 -27.12
#